data_72281959dac85057419bb90d32d69ffd
#
_entry.id   72281959dac85057419bb90d32d69ffd
#
_cell.length_a   1.000
_cell.length_b   1.000
_cell.length_c   1.000
_cell.angle_alpha   90.00
_cell.angle_beta   90.00
_cell.angle_gamma   90.00
#
_symmetry.space_group_name_H-M   'P 1'
#
loop_
_entity.id
_entity.type
_entity.pdbx_description
1 polymer ?
#
loop_
_entity_poly.entity_id
_entity_poly.type
_entity_poly.pdbx_seq_one_letter_code
_entity_poly.pdbx_strand_id
1 'polypeptide(L)'
;GVYYLKNKNLDLAQKYFSKLKNRKSSSILNNFVSNALLNWVGLKSLDLNTAQNKINTIDSRFENLKNIQNVFLHCFYKSKKTELFFEELVLNQKIDFSRYNYFYAAHLINIGKIEKAKKILIYSLELYPRNLLLNQYKLDLNNGKHEKNFNCQNLPDIVAEIFYITANALSSQDVYTFSNFYLNLSKYLNNNFFAFNALL
;
A
#
# COMPACT_ATOMS: atom_id res chain seq x y z
N GLY A 1 -7.59 -16.41 -5.75
CA GLY A 1 -7.79 -15.33 -4.77
C GLY A 1 -7.79 -13.97 -5.46
N VAL A 2 -6.69 -13.61 -6.10
CA VAL A 2 -6.48 -12.27 -6.72
C VAL A 2 -7.55 -11.94 -7.78
N TYR A 3 -7.90 -12.89 -8.64
CA TYR A 3 -8.99 -12.72 -9.62
C TYR A 3 -10.33 -12.33 -8.95
N TYR A 4 -10.70 -13.04 -7.89
CA TYR A 4 -11.94 -12.77 -7.16
C TYR A 4 -11.88 -11.43 -6.40
N LEU A 5 -10.71 -11.07 -5.87
CA LEU A 5 -10.49 -9.77 -5.24
C LEU A 5 -10.71 -8.63 -6.24
N LYS A 6 -10.13 -8.71 -7.43
CA LYS A 6 -10.31 -7.71 -8.50
C LYS A 6 -11.79 -7.55 -8.87
N ASN A 7 -12.54 -8.66 -8.91
CA ASN A 7 -13.97 -8.67 -9.21
C ASN A 7 -14.86 -8.43 -7.96
N LYS A 8 -14.28 -7.95 -6.85
CA LYS A 8 -14.97 -7.61 -5.60
C LYS A 8 -15.75 -8.78 -4.95
N ASN A 9 -15.44 -10.01 -5.32
CA ASN A 9 -15.99 -11.21 -4.68
C ASN A 9 -15.09 -11.62 -3.51
N LEU A 10 -15.29 -10.95 -2.37
CA LEU A 10 -14.41 -11.11 -1.20
C LEU A 10 -14.54 -12.49 -0.56
N ASP A 11 -15.70 -13.12 -0.59
CA ASP A 11 -15.93 -14.43 0.02
C ASP A 11 -15.11 -15.52 -0.71
N LEU A 12 -15.13 -15.50 -2.05
CA LEU A 12 -14.28 -16.40 -2.84
C LEU A 12 -12.80 -16.02 -2.73
N ALA A 13 -12.46 -14.72 -2.69
CA ALA A 13 -11.09 -14.29 -2.47
C ALA A 13 -10.56 -14.85 -1.14
N GLN A 14 -11.31 -14.72 -0.06
CA GLN A 14 -10.96 -15.25 1.28
C GLN A 14 -10.82 -16.78 1.26
N LYS A 15 -11.77 -17.50 0.64
CA LYS A 15 -11.70 -18.97 0.48
C LYS A 15 -10.41 -19.43 -0.22
N TYR A 16 -9.97 -18.70 -1.26
CA TYR A 16 -8.75 -19.06 -1.97
C TYR A 16 -7.48 -18.63 -1.23
N PHE A 17 -7.47 -17.48 -0.55
CA PHE A 17 -6.32 -17.05 0.22
C PHE A 17 -6.11 -17.89 1.49
N SER A 18 -7.17 -18.40 2.12
CA SER A 18 -7.04 -19.31 3.27
C SER A 18 -6.32 -20.61 2.96
N LYS A 19 -6.33 -21.05 1.68
CA LYS A 19 -5.53 -22.20 1.24
C LYS A 19 -4.02 -21.94 1.30
N LEU A 20 -3.59 -20.67 1.26
CA LEU A 20 -2.17 -20.31 1.40
C LEU A 20 -1.69 -20.53 2.85
N LYS A 21 -2.52 -20.24 3.84
CA LYS A 21 -2.18 -20.42 5.26
C LYS A 21 -1.92 -21.88 5.63
N ASN A 22 -2.60 -22.80 4.97
CA ASN A 22 -2.48 -24.24 5.23
C ASN A 22 -1.24 -24.88 4.59
N ARG A 23 -0.50 -24.13 3.75
CA ARG A 23 0.78 -24.59 3.21
C ARG A 23 1.87 -24.25 4.23
N LYS A 24 2.50 -25.28 4.80
CA LYS A 24 3.71 -25.12 5.63
C LYS A 24 4.80 -24.49 4.75
N SER A 25 4.90 -23.17 4.77
CA SER A 25 5.98 -22.45 4.10
C SER A 25 7.02 -22.07 5.14
N SER A 26 8.26 -22.44 4.89
CA SER A 26 9.41 -21.98 5.69
C SER A 26 9.75 -20.51 5.41
N SER A 27 9.21 -19.94 4.34
CA SER A 27 9.47 -18.54 3.96
C SER A 27 8.69 -17.57 4.84
N ILE A 28 9.42 -16.73 5.55
CA ILE A 28 8.88 -15.65 6.39
C ILE A 28 8.05 -14.67 5.54
N LEU A 29 8.53 -14.36 4.32
CA LEU A 29 7.83 -13.46 3.40
C LEU A 29 6.48 -14.03 2.93
N ASN A 30 6.43 -15.34 2.63
CA ASN A 30 5.17 -15.98 2.27
C ASN A 30 4.15 -15.93 3.42
N ASN A 31 4.62 -16.10 4.65
CA ASN A 31 3.77 -15.99 5.85
C ASN A 31 3.25 -14.55 6.00
N PHE A 32 4.11 -13.54 5.79
CA PHE A 32 3.69 -12.14 5.81
C PHE A 32 2.61 -11.87 4.76
N VAL A 33 2.88 -12.19 3.48
CA VAL A 33 1.94 -11.94 2.38
C VAL A 33 0.60 -12.66 2.62
N SER A 34 0.63 -13.93 3.02
CA SER A 34 -0.58 -14.72 3.30
C SER A 34 -1.42 -14.10 4.42
N ASN A 35 -0.80 -13.68 5.51
CA ASN A 35 -1.48 -13.04 6.64
C ASN A 35 -2.03 -11.67 6.25
N ALA A 36 -1.27 -10.86 5.52
CA ALA A 36 -1.71 -9.57 5.03
C ALA A 36 -2.95 -9.71 4.11
N LEU A 37 -2.92 -10.63 3.14
CA LEU A 37 -4.04 -10.89 2.25
C LEU A 37 -5.29 -11.32 3.01
N LEU A 38 -5.16 -12.26 3.97
CA LEU A 38 -6.28 -12.74 4.78
C LEU A 38 -6.84 -11.64 5.68
N ASN A 39 -5.99 -10.82 6.27
CA ASN A 39 -6.43 -9.69 7.07
C ASN A 39 -7.26 -8.73 6.22
N TRP A 40 -6.76 -8.31 5.05
CA TRP A 40 -7.43 -7.35 4.20
C TRP A 40 -8.76 -7.86 3.62
N VAL A 41 -8.84 -9.08 3.12
CA VAL A 41 -10.10 -9.62 2.59
C VAL A 41 -11.13 -9.89 3.71
N GLY A 42 -10.66 -10.11 4.93
CA GLY A 42 -11.53 -10.31 6.10
C GLY A 42 -12.07 -9.02 6.73
N LEU A 43 -11.69 -7.82 6.25
CA LEU A 43 -12.12 -6.54 6.84
C LEU A 43 -13.61 -6.23 6.64
N LYS A 44 -14.27 -6.84 5.65
CA LYS A 44 -15.68 -6.56 5.29
C LYS A 44 -16.64 -6.63 6.48
N SER A 45 -16.35 -7.46 7.47
CA SER A 45 -17.21 -7.73 8.63
C SER A 45 -16.63 -7.20 9.96
N LEU A 46 -15.55 -6.43 9.92
CA LEU A 46 -14.84 -5.98 11.11
C LEU A 46 -14.98 -4.46 11.29
N ASP A 47 -14.98 -4.02 12.54
CA ASP A 47 -14.74 -2.63 12.91
C ASP A 47 -13.24 -2.30 12.88
N LEU A 48 -12.92 -0.99 12.91
CA LEU A 48 -11.54 -0.51 12.84
C LEU A 48 -10.66 -1.09 13.97
N ASN A 49 -11.15 -1.17 15.20
CA ASN A 49 -10.35 -1.62 16.35
C ASN A 49 -9.99 -3.11 16.21
N THR A 50 -10.96 -3.93 15.84
CA THR A 50 -10.75 -5.36 15.60
C THR A 50 -9.81 -5.59 14.42
N ALA A 51 -9.95 -4.80 13.34
CA ALA A 51 -9.07 -4.85 12.19
C ALA A 51 -7.63 -4.43 12.55
N GLN A 52 -7.47 -3.38 13.33
CA GLN A 52 -6.17 -2.91 13.81
C GLN A 52 -5.48 -3.95 14.71
N ASN A 53 -6.23 -4.59 15.60
CA ASN A 53 -5.67 -5.67 16.41
C ASN A 53 -5.13 -6.82 15.57
N LYS A 54 -5.79 -7.16 14.45
CA LYS A 54 -5.28 -8.17 13.51
C LYS A 54 -3.99 -7.71 12.81
N ILE A 55 -3.89 -6.45 12.39
CA ILE A 55 -2.65 -5.92 11.82
C ILE A 55 -1.53 -5.93 12.86
N ASN A 56 -1.82 -5.61 14.11
CA ASN A 56 -0.85 -5.61 15.20
C ASN A 56 -0.28 -7.01 15.51
N THR A 57 -0.93 -8.10 15.09
CA THR A 57 -0.38 -9.46 15.19
C THR A 57 0.70 -9.76 14.13
N ILE A 58 0.96 -8.86 13.19
CA ILE A 58 2.05 -9.00 12.24
C ILE A 58 3.37 -9.01 13.01
N ASP A 59 4.23 -9.97 12.67
CA ASP A 59 5.53 -10.18 13.28
C ASP A 59 6.37 -8.88 13.31
N SER A 60 7.02 -8.60 14.43
CA SER A 60 7.83 -7.38 14.64
C SER A 60 8.97 -7.21 13.63
N ARG A 61 9.43 -8.30 13.01
CA ARG A 61 10.40 -8.25 11.90
C ARG A 61 9.88 -7.48 10.68
N PHE A 62 8.55 -7.32 10.58
CA PHE A 62 7.86 -6.57 9.53
C PHE A 62 7.24 -5.27 10.05
N GLU A 63 7.81 -4.66 11.10
CA GLU A 63 7.27 -3.44 11.73
C GLU A 63 7.00 -2.34 10.72
N ASN A 64 7.91 -2.11 9.78
CA ASN A 64 7.72 -1.11 8.72
C ASN A 64 6.53 -1.40 7.83
N LEU A 65 6.36 -2.67 7.44
CA LEU A 65 5.22 -3.10 6.64
C LEU A 65 3.92 -3.05 7.45
N LYS A 66 3.97 -3.31 8.75
CA LYS A 66 2.85 -3.14 9.67
C LYS A 66 2.41 -1.67 9.74
N ASN A 67 3.36 -0.74 9.85
CA ASN A 67 3.07 0.70 9.90
C ASN A 67 2.39 1.18 8.61
N ILE A 68 2.87 0.75 7.46
CA ILE A 68 2.24 1.01 6.15
C ILE A 68 0.79 0.50 6.15
N GLN A 69 0.54 -0.72 6.63
CA GLN A 69 -0.80 -1.28 6.65
C GLN A 69 -1.72 -0.57 7.63
N ASN A 70 -1.22 -0.09 8.77
CA ASN A 70 -1.99 0.73 9.70
C ASN A 70 -2.43 2.05 9.05
N VAL A 71 -1.55 2.72 8.29
CA VAL A 71 -1.92 3.93 7.54
C VAL A 71 -3.08 3.65 6.57
N PHE A 72 -2.94 2.61 5.75
CA PHE A 72 -4.00 2.24 4.80
C PHE A 72 -5.29 1.78 5.48
N LEU A 73 -5.18 1.11 6.64
CA LEU A 73 -6.34 0.71 7.43
C LEU A 73 -7.14 1.93 7.89
N HIS A 74 -6.47 2.92 8.50
CA HIS A 74 -7.12 4.15 8.93
C HIS A 74 -7.74 4.91 7.75
N CYS A 75 -7.07 4.93 6.60
CA CYS A 75 -7.61 5.52 5.38
C CYS A 75 -8.83 4.74 4.85
N PHE A 76 -8.78 3.41 4.85
CA PHE A 76 -9.89 2.55 4.43
C PHE A 76 -11.17 2.80 5.23
N TYR A 77 -11.04 2.93 6.54
CA TYR A 77 -12.15 3.21 7.46
C TYR A 77 -12.47 4.72 7.58
N LYS A 78 -11.85 5.61 6.81
CA LYS A 78 -12.04 7.07 6.88
C LYS A 78 -11.83 7.63 8.30
N SER A 79 -10.88 7.09 9.03
CA SER A 79 -10.60 7.49 10.39
C SER A 79 -10.07 8.92 10.46
N LYS A 80 -10.49 9.67 11.49
CA LYS A 80 -9.94 11.02 11.78
C LYS A 80 -8.43 10.99 12.08
N LYS A 81 -7.88 9.82 12.41
CA LYS A 81 -6.44 9.64 12.69
C LYS A 81 -5.61 9.34 11.43
N THR A 82 -6.22 9.24 10.24
CA THR A 82 -5.51 8.90 8.99
C THR A 82 -4.32 9.83 8.74
N GLU A 83 -4.49 11.15 8.91
CA GLU A 83 -3.41 12.11 8.69
C GLU A 83 -2.26 11.89 9.69
N LEU A 84 -2.58 11.66 10.96
CA LEU A 84 -1.57 11.39 11.99
C LEU A 84 -0.71 10.18 11.63
N PHE A 85 -1.32 9.08 11.21
CA PHE A 85 -0.59 7.87 10.81
C PHE A 85 0.26 8.09 9.55
N PHE A 86 -0.22 8.91 8.60
CA PHE A 86 0.62 9.30 7.45
C PHE A 86 1.81 10.15 7.90
N GLU A 87 1.61 11.15 8.77
CA GLU A 87 2.69 12.00 9.28
C GLU A 87 3.74 11.18 10.03
N GLU A 88 3.33 10.29 10.92
CA GLU A 88 4.23 9.40 11.64
C GLU A 88 5.06 8.51 10.68
N LEU A 89 4.45 8.05 9.59
CA LEU A 89 5.14 7.23 8.60
C LEU A 89 6.16 8.03 7.79
N VAL A 90 5.76 9.19 7.25
CA VAL A 90 6.60 9.95 6.30
C VAL A 90 7.66 10.82 6.97
N LEU A 91 7.45 11.20 8.24
CA LEU A 91 8.44 11.95 9.03
C LEU A 91 9.47 11.06 9.71
N ASN A 92 9.34 9.74 9.61
CA ASN A 92 10.31 8.79 10.13
C ASN A 92 11.59 8.80 9.28
N GLN A 93 12.57 9.62 9.67
CA GLN A 93 13.83 9.78 8.94
C GLN A 93 14.76 8.55 8.97
N LYS A 94 14.44 7.53 9.78
CA LYS A 94 15.27 6.31 9.89
C LYS A 94 15.08 5.36 8.70
N ILE A 95 14.00 5.53 7.94
CA ILE A 95 13.62 4.63 6.85
C ILE A 95 13.12 5.47 5.69
N ASP A 96 13.56 5.13 4.47
CA ASP A 96 13.08 5.79 3.26
C ASP A 96 11.64 5.34 2.95
N PHE A 97 10.69 6.16 3.35
CA PHE A 97 9.28 6.05 2.99
C PHE A 97 8.86 7.08 1.94
N SER A 98 9.81 7.55 1.10
CA SER A 98 9.57 8.60 0.10
C SER A 98 8.33 8.34 -0.77
N ARG A 99 8.08 7.07 -1.14
CA ARG A 99 6.89 6.64 -1.86
C ARG A 99 5.58 7.00 -1.13
N TYR A 100 5.57 6.95 0.20
CA TYR A 100 4.35 7.19 1.00
C TYR A 100 4.02 8.68 1.12
N ASN A 101 4.93 9.57 0.81
CA ASN A 101 4.62 11.00 0.63
C ASN A 101 3.63 11.23 -0.52
N TYR A 102 3.74 10.45 -1.60
CA TYR A 102 2.74 10.47 -2.68
C TYR A 102 1.35 10.08 -2.16
N PHE A 103 1.23 8.96 -1.45
CA PHE A 103 -0.06 8.51 -0.93
C PHE A 103 -0.65 9.48 0.09
N TYR A 104 0.20 10.12 0.90
CA TYR A 104 -0.24 11.16 1.84
C TYR A 104 -0.75 12.40 1.10
N ALA A 105 0.00 12.91 0.14
CA ALA A 105 -0.43 14.05 -0.67
C ALA A 105 -1.73 13.74 -1.43
N ALA A 106 -1.87 12.55 -2.01
CA ALA A 106 -3.09 12.09 -2.68
C ALA A 106 -4.29 12.04 -1.69
N HIS A 107 -4.08 11.53 -0.47
CA HIS A 107 -5.10 11.54 0.57
C HIS A 107 -5.54 12.97 0.92
N LEU A 108 -4.59 13.88 1.14
CA LEU A 108 -4.88 15.29 1.46
C LEU A 108 -5.71 15.98 0.36
N ILE A 109 -5.38 15.73 -0.91
CA ILE A 109 -6.15 16.26 -2.04
C ILE A 109 -7.56 15.70 -2.05
N ASN A 110 -7.72 14.39 -1.82
CA ASN A 110 -9.02 13.74 -1.79
C ASN A 110 -9.95 14.29 -0.69
N ILE A 111 -9.40 14.81 0.42
CA ILE A 111 -10.16 15.46 1.50
C ILE A 111 -10.17 16.99 1.40
N GLY A 112 -9.75 17.57 0.27
CA GLY A 112 -9.80 19.01 -0.01
C GLY A 112 -8.67 19.84 0.61
N LYS A 113 -7.64 19.23 1.23
CA LYS A 113 -6.51 19.95 1.85
C LYS A 113 -5.36 20.17 0.86
N ILE A 114 -5.66 20.82 -0.27
CA ILE A 114 -4.75 21.00 -1.41
C ILE A 114 -3.45 21.71 -1.01
N GLU A 115 -3.54 22.79 -0.25
CA GLU A 115 -2.35 23.57 0.14
C GLU A 115 -1.43 22.77 1.09
N LYS A 116 -1.99 21.93 1.96
CA LYS A 116 -1.18 21.02 2.78
C LYS A 116 -0.48 19.96 1.92
N ALA A 117 -1.19 19.42 0.92
CA ALA A 117 -0.62 18.45 -0.02
C ALA A 117 0.56 19.04 -0.80
N LYS A 118 0.43 20.27 -1.31
CA LYS A 118 1.53 20.97 -2.00
C LYS A 118 2.75 21.14 -1.09
N LYS A 119 2.55 21.53 0.17
CA LYS A 119 3.65 21.67 1.15
C LYS A 119 4.37 20.34 1.38
N ILE A 120 3.63 19.25 1.55
CA ILE A 120 4.21 17.90 1.70
C ILE A 120 5.02 17.51 0.47
N LEU A 121 4.51 17.77 -0.74
CA LEU A 121 5.24 17.46 -1.98
C LEU A 121 6.51 18.28 -2.13
N ILE A 122 6.48 19.58 -1.83
CA ILE A 122 7.67 20.45 -1.88
C ILE A 122 8.73 19.92 -0.91
N TYR A 123 8.36 19.74 0.36
CA TYR A 123 9.26 19.21 1.39
C TYR A 123 9.84 17.84 1.01
N SER A 124 8.98 16.94 0.49
CA SER A 124 9.43 15.61 0.08
C SER A 124 10.41 15.65 -1.10
N LEU A 125 10.24 16.60 -2.03
CA LEU A 125 11.15 16.75 -3.17
C LEU A 125 12.46 17.44 -2.80
N GLU A 126 12.49 18.23 -1.72
CA GLU A 126 13.76 18.73 -1.15
C GLU A 126 14.62 17.57 -0.61
N LEU A 127 13.97 16.58 0.04
CA LEU A 127 14.65 15.38 0.56
C LEU A 127 14.95 14.33 -0.53
N TYR A 128 14.03 14.16 -1.48
CA TYR A 128 14.07 13.10 -2.50
C TYR A 128 13.91 13.68 -3.91
N PRO A 129 14.86 14.55 -4.40
CA PRO A 129 14.68 15.29 -5.65
C PRO A 129 14.58 14.40 -6.89
N ARG A 130 15.09 13.17 -6.82
CA ARG A 130 15.08 12.19 -7.92
C ARG A 130 13.90 11.22 -7.88
N ASN A 131 12.99 11.34 -6.92
CA ASN A 131 11.83 10.46 -6.84
C ASN A 131 10.84 10.76 -7.98
N LEU A 132 10.78 9.86 -8.96
CA LEU A 132 9.98 10.03 -10.18
C LEU A 132 8.48 10.14 -9.87
N LEU A 133 7.98 9.38 -8.89
CA LEU A 133 6.56 9.39 -8.51
C LEU A 133 6.15 10.76 -7.96
N LEU A 134 6.97 11.35 -7.08
CA LEU A 134 6.72 12.68 -6.50
C LEU A 134 6.83 13.78 -7.54
N ASN A 135 7.86 13.73 -8.41
CA ASN A 135 8.04 14.71 -9.49
C ASN A 135 6.86 14.69 -10.46
N GLN A 136 6.44 13.50 -10.90
CA GLN A 136 5.28 13.36 -11.78
C GLN A 136 4.02 13.90 -11.12
N TYR A 137 3.78 13.57 -9.85
CA TYR A 137 2.59 14.03 -9.14
C TYR A 137 2.55 15.55 -8.95
N LYS A 138 3.70 16.18 -8.66
CA LYS A 138 3.81 17.65 -8.62
C LYS A 138 3.47 18.28 -9.97
N LEU A 139 3.98 17.69 -11.06
CA LEU A 139 3.69 18.16 -12.42
C LEU A 139 2.18 18.04 -12.73
N ASP A 140 1.57 16.91 -12.41
CA ASP A 140 0.15 16.67 -12.64
C ASP A 140 -0.71 17.68 -11.86
N LEU A 141 -0.39 17.94 -10.59
CA LEU A 141 -1.08 18.95 -9.78
C LEU A 141 -0.96 20.35 -10.35
N ASN A 142 0.23 20.74 -10.81
CA ASN A 142 0.44 22.06 -11.42
C ASN A 142 -0.35 22.23 -12.73
N ASN A 143 -0.59 21.13 -13.44
CA ASN A 143 -1.39 21.08 -14.66
C ASN A 143 -2.90 20.88 -14.40
N GLY A 144 -3.33 20.93 -13.14
CA GLY A 144 -4.73 20.71 -12.76
C GLY A 144 -5.21 19.27 -12.94
N LYS A 145 -4.30 18.30 -13.14
CA LYS A 145 -4.65 16.90 -13.27
C LYS A 145 -4.72 16.26 -11.89
N HIS A 146 -5.90 15.74 -11.54
CA HIS A 146 -6.15 15.05 -10.26
C HIS A 146 -6.61 13.61 -10.51
N GLU A 147 -5.80 12.85 -11.23
CA GLU A 147 -6.13 11.45 -11.49
C GLU A 147 -6.09 10.64 -10.20
N LYS A 148 -7.22 9.95 -9.92
CA LYS A 148 -7.33 9.05 -8.76
C LYS A 148 -6.82 7.66 -9.13
N ASN A 149 -5.52 7.55 -9.37
CA ASN A 149 -4.89 6.30 -9.80
C ASN A 149 -4.73 5.28 -8.66
N PHE A 150 -4.84 5.73 -7.41
CA PHE A 150 -4.83 4.91 -6.20
C PHE A 150 -5.87 5.40 -5.21
N ASN A 151 -6.64 4.48 -4.64
CA ASN A 151 -7.63 4.80 -3.62
C ASN A 151 -7.52 3.82 -2.45
N CYS A 152 -7.09 4.29 -1.28
CA CYS A 152 -7.00 3.48 -0.07
C CYS A 152 -8.34 2.95 0.46
N GLN A 153 -9.47 3.35 -0.12
CA GLN A 153 -10.80 2.77 0.15
C GLN A 153 -11.14 1.64 -0.84
N ASN A 154 -10.28 1.40 -1.84
CA ASN A 154 -10.41 0.30 -2.78
C ASN A 154 -9.45 -0.82 -2.39
N LEU A 155 -10.00 -1.92 -1.93
CA LEU A 155 -9.21 -3.06 -1.45
C LEU A 155 -8.23 -3.63 -2.49
N PRO A 156 -8.58 -3.76 -3.79
CA PRO A 156 -7.63 -4.12 -4.82
C PRO A 156 -6.38 -3.23 -4.87
N ASP A 157 -6.52 -1.90 -4.69
CA ASP A 157 -5.39 -0.96 -4.73
C ASP A 157 -4.43 -1.17 -3.56
N ILE A 158 -4.98 -1.40 -2.35
CA ILE A 158 -4.18 -1.69 -1.16
C ILE A 158 -3.40 -2.99 -1.33
N VAL A 159 -4.08 -4.03 -1.81
CA VAL A 159 -3.43 -5.34 -2.05
C VAL A 159 -2.40 -5.25 -3.19
N ALA A 160 -2.65 -4.42 -4.20
CA ALA A 160 -1.67 -4.12 -5.24
C ALA A 160 -0.39 -3.51 -4.64
N GLU A 161 -0.52 -2.58 -3.69
CA GLU A 161 0.65 -2.01 -3.00
C GLU A 161 1.39 -3.05 -2.16
N ILE A 162 0.68 -3.96 -1.46
CA ILE A 162 1.33 -5.07 -0.74
C ILE A 162 2.14 -5.95 -1.70
N PHE A 163 1.62 -6.27 -2.86
CA PHE A 163 2.36 -7.03 -3.87
C PHE A 163 3.55 -6.25 -4.42
N TYR A 164 3.39 -4.95 -4.64
CA TYR A 164 4.47 -4.08 -5.10
C TYR A 164 5.64 -4.03 -4.12
N ILE A 165 5.38 -3.75 -2.83
CA ILE A 165 6.45 -3.72 -1.81
C ILE A 165 7.11 -5.09 -1.63
N THR A 166 6.35 -6.18 -1.80
CA THR A 166 6.88 -7.55 -1.80
C THR A 166 7.79 -7.76 -3.00
N ALA A 167 7.38 -7.31 -4.19
CA ALA A 167 8.20 -7.40 -5.40
C ALA A 167 9.51 -6.61 -5.25
N ASN A 168 9.43 -5.40 -4.71
CA ASN A 168 10.59 -4.55 -4.48
C ASN A 168 11.58 -5.19 -3.49
N ALA A 169 11.08 -5.74 -2.38
CA ALA A 169 11.90 -6.44 -1.40
C ALA A 169 12.58 -7.70 -1.97
N LEU A 170 11.94 -8.42 -2.88
CA LEU A 170 12.52 -9.57 -3.57
C LEU A 170 13.56 -9.14 -4.62
N SER A 171 13.28 -8.05 -5.33
CA SER A 171 14.22 -7.50 -6.32
C SER A 171 15.53 -7.04 -5.66
N SER A 172 15.46 -6.42 -4.49
CA SER A 172 16.63 -6.00 -3.72
C SER A 172 17.48 -7.16 -3.17
N GLN A 173 16.95 -8.39 -3.25
CA GLN A 173 17.63 -9.63 -2.88
C GLN A 173 17.96 -10.51 -4.11
N ASP A 174 17.93 -9.95 -5.32
CA ASP A 174 18.18 -10.61 -6.59
C ASP A 174 17.24 -11.78 -6.91
N VAL A 175 16.07 -11.86 -6.26
CA VAL A 175 15.05 -12.90 -6.48
C VAL A 175 14.05 -12.46 -7.57
N TYR A 176 14.57 -12.22 -8.77
CA TYR A 176 13.83 -11.54 -9.86
C TYR A 176 12.59 -12.30 -10.35
N THR A 177 12.63 -13.62 -10.42
CA THR A 177 11.48 -14.42 -10.88
C THR A 177 10.25 -14.22 -10.01
N PHE A 178 10.42 -14.26 -8.68
CA PHE A 178 9.31 -14.02 -7.75
C PHE A 178 8.96 -12.54 -7.65
N SER A 179 9.94 -11.64 -7.77
CA SER A 179 9.71 -10.19 -7.86
C SER A 179 8.78 -9.89 -9.03
N ASN A 180 9.09 -10.37 -10.24
CA ASN A 180 8.26 -10.19 -11.43
C ASN A 180 6.85 -10.79 -11.26
N PHE A 181 6.73 -11.93 -10.60
CA PHE A 181 5.42 -12.52 -10.30
C PHE A 181 4.55 -11.57 -9.46
N TYR A 182 5.07 -11.04 -8.36
CA TYR A 182 4.32 -10.11 -7.51
C TYR A 182 4.07 -8.76 -8.18
N LEU A 183 5.01 -8.25 -8.99
CA LEU A 183 4.81 -7.04 -9.77
C LEU A 183 3.66 -7.19 -10.76
N ASN A 184 3.57 -8.33 -11.45
CA ASN A 184 2.46 -8.62 -12.35
C ASN A 184 1.11 -8.74 -11.62
N LEU A 185 1.08 -9.28 -10.39
CA LEU A 185 -0.14 -9.30 -9.56
C LEU A 185 -0.55 -7.89 -9.14
N SER A 186 0.42 -7.04 -8.77
CA SER A 186 0.19 -5.63 -8.45
C SER A 186 -0.46 -4.91 -9.64
N LYS A 187 0.19 -4.97 -10.80
CA LYS A 187 -0.32 -4.41 -12.05
C LYS A 187 -1.70 -4.96 -12.44
N TYR A 188 -1.93 -6.25 -12.28
CA TYR A 188 -3.21 -6.86 -12.56
C TYR A 188 -4.34 -6.28 -11.70
N LEU A 189 -4.10 -6.02 -10.40
CA LEU A 189 -5.10 -5.44 -9.51
C LEU A 189 -5.39 -3.98 -9.82
N ASN A 190 -4.36 -3.18 -10.08
CA ASN A 190 -4.49 -1.77 -10.46
C ASN A 190 -3.52 -1.42 -11.61
N ASN A 191 -4.02 -1.47 -12.84
CA ASN A 191 -3.24 -1.14 -14.03
C ASN A 191 -3.19 0.36 -14.34
N ASN A 192 -3.98 1.18 -13.64
CA ASN A 192 -4.03 2.62 -13.84
C ASN A 192 -2.93 3.35 -13.07
N PHE A 193 -2.45 2.75 -11.98
CA PHE A 193 -1.38 3.34 -11.20
C PHE A 193 -0.01 2.98 -11.82
N PHE A 194 0.56 3.92 -12.56
CA PHE A 194 1.78 3.69 -13.35
C PHE A 194 2.95 3.16 -12.52
N ALA A 195 3.05 3.53 -11.23
CA ALA A 195 4.10 3.05 -10.34
C ALA A 195 4.04 1.52 -10.05
N PHE A 196 2.97 0.83 -10.46
CA PHE A 196 2.90 -0.63 -10.44
C PHE A 196 3.38 -1.28 -11.75
N ASN A 197 3.84 -0.51 -12.72
CA ASN A 197 4.30 -1.05 -14.01
C ASN A 197 5.79 -1.43 -14.00
N ALA A 198 6.57 -0.86 -13.09
CA ALA A 198 8.00 -1.14 -12.95
C ALA A 198 8.42 -1.01 -11.49
N LEU A 199 9.52 -1.68 -11.12
CA LEU A 199 10.20 -1.43 -9.85
C LEU A 199 11.03 -0.15 -9.96
N LEU A 200 11.05 0.61 -8.88
CA LEU A 200 11.81 1.86 -8.78
C LEU A 200 13.22 1.59 -8.27
#